data_4a1bf91d2d389d8fac5053e5b302448e
#
_entry.id   4a1bf91d2d389d8fac5053e5b302448e
#
_cell.length_a   1.000
_cell.length_b   1.000
_cell.length_c   1.000
_cell.angle_alpha   90.00
_cell.angle_beta   90.00
_cell.angle_gamma   90.00
#
_symmetry.space_group_name_H-M   'P 1'
#
loop_
_entity.id
_entity.type
_entity.pdbx_description
1 polymer ?
#
loop_
_entity_poly.entity_id
_entity_poly.type
_entity_poly.pdbx_seq_one_letter_code
_entity_poly.pdbx_strand_id
1 'polypeptide(L)'
;MAAGSDIKGSTTIVQLLKRFPDGRAARLMADLNWACAHCGGAFHEPLTMAAKRHARDPMAVLEAFRALETDDGPTQEQVAAAQRMVE
;
A
#
# COMPACT_ATOMS: atom_id res chain seq x y z
N MET A 1 3.73 18.59 16.18
CA MET A 1 2.81 17.49 15.93
C MET A 1 2.97 16.96 14.53
N ALA A 2 3.02 15.70 14.41
CA ALA A 2 3.13 15.12 13.09
C ALA A 2 1.87 15.43 12.30
N ALA A 3 2.05 15.97 11.14
CA ALA A 3 0.95 16.09 10.21
C ALA A 3 0.50 14.69 9.86
N GLY A 4 -0.75 14.53 9.53
CA GLY A 4 -1.21 13.27 8.98
C GLY A 4 -0.42 12.93 7.73
N SER A 5 -0.39 11.66 7.41
CA SER A 5 0.22 11.20 6.19
C SER A 5 -0.49 11.80 4.98
N ASP A 6 0.26 12.12 3.93
CA ASP A 6 -0.33 12.52 2.66
C ASP A 6 -0.83 11.31 1.86
N ILE A 7 -0.58 10.10 2.36
CA ILE A 7 -1.09 8.87 1.75
C ILE A 7 -2.52 8.67 2.22
N LYS A 8 -3.44 8.60 1.27
CA LYS A 8 -4.86 8.46 1.53
C LYS A 8 -5.41 7.26 0.78
N GLY A 9 -6.64 6.89 1.10
CA GLY A 9 -7.31 5.82 0.38
C GLY A 9 -7.44 6.10 -1.12
N SER A 10 -7.51 7.38 -1.49
CA SER A 10 -7.60 7.79 -2.89
C SER A 10 -6.23 7.90 -3.57
N THR A 11 -5.13 7.77 -2.83
CA THR A 11 -3.79 7.79 -3.42
C THR A 11 -3.65 6.61 -4.37
N THR A 12 -3.18 6.89 -5.58
CA THR A 12 -3.06 5.83 -6.59
C THR A 12 -1.75 5.05 -6.42
N ILE A 13 -1.71 3.88 -7.02
CA ILE A 13 -0.51 3.04 -6.97
C ILE A 13 0.69 3.79 -7.56
N VAL A 14 0.50 4.47 -8.69
CA VAL A 14 1.60 5.20 -9.32
C VAL A 14 2.10 6.33 -8.42
N GLN A 15 1.20 6.99 -7.69
CA GLN A 15 1.60 8.02 -6.74
C GLN A 15 2.43 7.44 -5.61
N LEU A 16 2.08 6.24 -5.13
CA LEU A 16 2.86 5.57 -4.11
C LEU A 16 4.25 5.21 -4.59
N LEU A 17 4.36 4.73 -5.82
CA LEU A 17 5.66 4.39 -6.40
C LEU A 17 6.54 5.62 -6.54
N LYS A 18 5.96 6.76 -6.88
CA LYS A 18 6.71 8.01 -6.98
C LYS A 18 7.07 8.59 -5.62
N ARG A 19 6.19 8.39 -4.63
CA ARG A 19 6.42 8.88 -3.28
C ARG A 19 7.60 8.19 -2.61
N PHE A 20 7.85 6.93 -2.98
CA PHE A 20 8.93 6.13 -2.42
C PHE A 20 9.81 5.62 -3.56
N PRO A 21 10.66 6.50 -4.13
CA PRO A 21 11.47 6.12 -5.29
C PRO A 21 12.56 5.10 -4.98
N ASP A 22 12.80 4.83 -3.70
CA ASP A 22 13.78 3.80 -3.29
C ASP A 22 13.24 2.38 -3.38
N GLY A 23 11.98 2.22 -3.81
CA GLY A 23 11.39 0.90 -4.02
C GLY A 23 10.63 0.35 -2.83
N ARG A 24 10.46 1.12 -1.76
CA ARG A 24 9.73 0.63 -0.57
C ARG A 24 8.31 0.23 -0.90
N ALA A 25 7.60 1.06 -1.66
CA ALA A 25 6.22 0.77 -1.99
C ALA A 25 6.13 -0.48 -2.86
N ALA A 26 7.01 -0.60 -3.84
CA ALA A 26 7.03 -1.78 -4.71
C ALA A 26 7.32 -3.05 -3.90
N ARG A 27 8.23 -2.96 -2.94
CA ARG A 27 8.55 -4.10 -2.09
C ARG A 27 7.37 -4.50 -1.22
N LEU A 28 6.66 -3.51 -0.65
CA LEU A 28 5.48 -3.83 0.14
C LEU A 28 4.40 -4.48 -0.72
N MET A 29 4.21 -3.99 -1.93
CA MET A 29 3.25 -4.62 -2.84
C MET A 29 3.62 -6.08 -3.11
N ALA A 30 4.91 -6.36 -3.28
CA ALA A 30 5.36 -7.74 -3.46
C ALA A 30 5.07 -8.58 -2.21
N ASP A 31 5.28 -8.01 -1.03
CA ASP A 31 4.99 -8.69 0.23
C ASP A 31 3.50 -8.99 0.38
N LEU A 32 2.65 -8.15 -0.21
CA LEU A 32 1.21 -8.35 -0.20
C LEU A 32 0.73 -9.26 -1.32
N ASN A 33 1.65 -9.80 -2.11
CA ASN A 33 1.36 -10.62 -3.27
C ASN A 33 0.55 -9.88 -4.33
N TRP A 34 0.80 -8.60 -4.45
CA TRP A 34 0.16 -7.79 -5.49
C TRP A 34 1.07 -7.72 -6.70
N ALA A 35 0.57 -8.19 -7.83
CA ALA A 35 1.32 -8.12 -9.08
C ALA A 35 1.09 -6.80 -9.81
N CYS A 36 0.76 -5.74 -9.09
CA CYS A 36 0.40 -4.46 -9.69
C CYS A 36 1.51 -3.87 -10.54
N ALA A 37 2.75 -4.16 -10.21
CA ALA A 37 3.88 -3.64 -10.99
C ALA A 37 3.88 -4.16 -12.43
N HIS A 38 3.14 -5.23 -12.69
CA HIS A 38 3.05 -5.83 -14.01
C HIS A 38 1.70 -5.60 -14.68
N CYS A 39 0.81 -4.87 -14.02
CA CYS A 39 -0.54 -4.62 -14.53
C CYS A 39 -0.64 -3.17 -14.98
N GLY A 40 -0.40 -2.92 -16.26
CA GLY A 40 -0.33 -1.55 -16.76
C GLY A 40 -1.48 -0.64 -16.38
N GLY A 41 -2.70 -1.17 -16.34
CA GLY A 41 -3.88 -0.37 -16.01
C GLY A 41 -4.06 -0.12 -14.52
N ALA A 42 -3.44 -0.93 -13.66
CA ALA A 42 -3.66 -0.85 -12.23
C ALA A 42 -2.92 0.32 -11.58
N PHE A 43 -1.94 0.90 -12.24
CA PHE A 43 -1.15 1.97 -11.65
C PHE A 43 -1.96 3.20 -11.29
N HIS A 44 -3.06 3.44 -11.98
CA HIS A 44 -3.91 4.60 -11.74
C HIS A 44 -5.05 4.30 -10.77
N GLU A 45 -5.08 3.10 -10.23
CA GLU A 45 -6.13 2.68 -9.32
C GLU A 45 -5.89 3.25 -7.93
N PRO A 46 -6.92 3.80 -7.25
CA PRO A 46 -6.77 4.23 -5.85
C PRO A 46 -6.43 3.05 -4.95
N LEU A 47 -5.66 3.34 -3.91
CA LEU A 47 -5.18 2.30 -3.00
C LEU A 47 -6.31 1.45 -2.41
N THR A 48 -7.39 2.10 -1.98
CA THR A 48 -8.52 1.36 -1.41
C THR A 48 -9.20 0.46 -2.42
N MET A 49 -9.27 0.88 -3.67
CA MET A 49 -9.83 0.03 -4.71
C MET A 49 -8.92 -1.14 -5.02
N ALA A 50 -7.61 -0.90 -5.03
CA ALA A 50 -6.64 -1.98 -5.23
C ALA A 50 -6.76 -3.01 -4.11
N ALA A 51 -6.89 -2.54 -2.87
CA ALA A 51 -7.05 -3.44 -1.73
C ALA A 51 -8.30 -4.30 -1.87
N LYS A 52 -9.41 -3.69 -2.25
CA LYS A 52 -10.66 -4.43 -2.43
C LYS A 52 -10.56 -5.43 -3.57
N ARG A 53 -9.91 -5.04 -4.65
CA ARG A 53 -9.76 -5.93 -5.81
C ARG A 53 -8.92 -7.16 -5.45
N HIS A 54 -7.98 -6.99 -4.54
CA HIS A 54 -7.14 -8.09 -4.06
C HIS A 54 -7.72 -8.78 -2.82
N ALA A 55 -8.96 -8.45 -2.45
CA ALA A 55 -9.65 -9.00 -1.28
C ALA A 55 -8.89 -8.74 0.03
N ARG A 56 -8.34 -7.55 0.16
CA ARG A 56 -7.65 -7.11 1.37
C ARG A 56 -8.47 -6.05 2.10
N ASP A 57 -8.21 -5.92 3.41
CA ASP A 57 -8.84 -4.88 4.20
C ASP A 57 -8.24 -3.52 3.81
N PRO A 58 -9.03 -2.59 3.25
CA PRO A 58 -8.50 -1.31 2.81
C PRO A 58 -7.81 -0.51 3.91
N MET A 59 -8.33 -0.56 5.14
CA MET A 59 -7.72 0.19 6.22
C MET A 59 -6.38 -0.38 6.63
N ALA A 60 -6.28 -1.72 6.69
CA ALA A 60 -5.01 -2.36 7.03
C ALA A 60 -3.95 -2.07 5.96
N VAL A 61 -4.34 -2.11 4.70
CA VAL A 61 -3.44 -1.80 3.60
C VAL A 61 -2.99 -0.34 3.68
N LEU A 62 -3.93 0.58 3.93
CA LEU A 62 -3.62 1.99 4.03
C LEU A 62 -2.61 2.25 5.15
N GLU A 63 -2.81 1.62 6.30
CA GLU A 63 -1.89 1.81 7.43
C GLU A 63 -0.51 1.25 7.13
N ALA A 64 -0.42 0.12 6.44
CA ALA A 64 0.85 -0.45 6.07
C ALA A 64 1.62 0.50 5.14
N PHE A 65 0.95 1.09 4.15
CA PHE A 65 1.61 2.02 3.26
C PHE A 65 1.99 3.32 3.95
N ARG A 66 1.17 3.81 4.88
CA ARG A 66 1.52 5.00 5.67
C ARG A 66 2.75 4.76 6.53
N ALA A 67 2.91 3.54 7.03
CA ALA A 67 4.07 3.20 7.85
C ALA A 67 5.38 3.24 7.05
N LEU A 68 5.32 3.20 5.73
CA LEU A 68 6.52 3.35 4.90
C LEU A 68 7.18 4.71 5.10
N GLU A 69 6.44 5.69 5.62
CA GLU A 69 6.99 7.02 5.88
C GLU A 69 7.88 7.04 7.11
N THR A 70 7.84 6.01 7.93
CA THR A 70 8.70 5.91 9.10
C THR A 70 9.99 5.18 8.73
N ASP A 71 11.04 5.41 9.53
CA ASP A 71 12.33 4.78 9.27
C ASP A 71 12.26 3.26 9.38
N ASP A 72 11.43 2.76 10.29
CA ASP A 72 11.28 1.32 10.52
C ASP A 72 10.33 0.66 9.52
N GLY A 73 9.53 1.46 8.82
CA GLY A 73 8.53 0.94 7.92
C GLY A 73 7.40 0.22 8.67
N PRO A 74 6.57 -0.53 7.96
CA PRO A 74 5.47 -1.25 8.62
C PRO A 74 5.99 -2.38 9.50
N THR A 75 5.28 -2.60 10.61
CA THR A 75 5.60 -3.73 11.48
C THR A 75 5.14 -5.03 10.82
N GLN A 76 5.64 -6.15 11.34
CA GLN A 76 5.20 -7.45 10.85
C GLN A 76 3.70 -7.63 11.03
N GLU A 77 3.15 -7.10 12.12
CA GLU A 77 1.71 -7.17 12.35
C GLU A 77 0.94 -6.37 11.31
N GLN A 78 1.44 -5.19 10.96
CA GLN A 78 0.79 -4.36 9.94
C GLN A 78 0.84 -5.04 8.57
N VAL A 79 1.96 -5.64 8.24
CA VAL A 79 2.09 -6.36 6.98
C VAL A 79 1.16 -7.58 6.98
N ALA A 80 1.13 -8.33 8.08
CA ALA A 80 0.28 -9.50 8.18
C ALA A 80 -1.20 -9.13 8.07
N ALA A 81 -1.60 -8.02 8.70
CA ALA A 81 -2.99 -7.56 8.61
C ALA A 81 -3.35 -7.17 7.17
N ALA A 82 -2.41 -6.54 6.48
CA ALA A 82 -2.62 -6.14 5.09
C ALA A 82 -2.62 -7.34 4.14
N GLN A 83 -1.91 -8.41 4.50
CA GLN A 83 -1.88 -9.63 3.70
C GLN A 83 -3.13 -10.48 3.88
N ARG A 84 -3.86 -10.28 4.97
CA ARG A 84 -5.02 -11.12 5.26
C ARG A 84 -6.12 -10.88 4.24
N MET A 85 -6.59 -11.95 3.65
CA MET A 85 -7.71 -11.84 2.72
C MET A 85 -9.01 -11.70 3.49
N VAL A 86 -9.86 -10.80 3.03
CA VAL A 86 -11.18 -10.59 3.61
C VAL A 86 -12.23 -11.04 2.60
N GLU A 87 -13.36 -11.50 3.12
CA GLU A 87 -14.43 -11.95 2.25
C GLU A 87 -15.49 -10.90 2.08
#